data_35183884b87212b0c039ecfb1e06b01f
#
_entry.id   35183884b87212b0c039ecfb1e06b01f
#
_cell.length_a   1.000
_cell.length_b   1.000
_cell.length_c   1.000
_cell.angle_alpha   90.00
_cell.angle_beta   90.00
_cell.angle_gamma   90.00
#
_symmetry.space_group_name_H-M   'P 1'
#
loop_
_entity.id
_entity.type
_entity.pdbx_description
1 polymer ?
#
loop_
_entity_poly.entity_id
_entity_poly.type
_entity_poly.pdbx_seq_one_letter_code
_entity_poly.pdbx_strand_id
1 'polypeptide(L)'
;MAYKVPASPGLAHDRDPETFVGIEYPLKRGDTVDGYFASTTTTLQAAKTNVKMLLETSRGERLMQPQLGTGLRRFLFEQMSDELRILIENDIMDTFAKWLPFLTVVDITINMANNTNTLDISISF
;
A
#
# COMPACT_ATOMS: atom_id res chain seq x y z
N MET A 1 -9.15 36.60 -8.01
CA MET A 1 -9.51 35.78 -6.84
C MET A 1 -9.29 34.31 -7.17
N ALA A 2 -8.35 33.65 -6.52
CA ALA A 2 -8.19 32.20 -6.68
C ALA A 2 -9.33 31.52 -5.90
N TYR A 3 -10.17 30.75 -6.59
CA TYR A 3 -11.20 29.93 -5.95
C TYR A 3 -10.48 28.78 -5.20
N LYS A 4 -10.46 28.89 -3.88
CA LYS A 4 -9.97 27.84 -3.01
C LYS A 4 -11.03 26.75 -3.00
N VAL A 5 -10.79 25.66 -3.71
CA VAL A 5 -11.62 24.47 -3.64
C VAL A 5 -11.66 24.05 -2.16
N PRO A 6 -12.83 24.03 -1.51
CA PRO A 6 -12.91 23.54 -0.14
C PRO A 6 -12.42 22.11 -0.14
N ALA A 7 -11.49 21.80 0.77
CA ALA A 7 -11.06 20.41 0.99
C ALA A 7 -12.31 19.57 1.20
N SER A 8 -12.40 18.46 0.48
CA SER A 8 -13.50 17.51 0.63
C SER A 8 -13.69 17.25 2.13
N PRO A 9 -14.91 17.34 2.66
CA PRO A 9 -15.12 17.02 4.07
C PRO A 9 -14.66 15.59 4.27
N GLY A 10 -13.61 15.40 5.08
CA GLY A 10 -13.12 14.08 5.44
C GLY A 10 -14.26 13.19 5.92
N LEU A 11 -14.11 11.88 5.78
CA LEU A 11 -15.07 10.91 6.28
C LEU A 11 -15.39 11.21 7.75
N ALA A 12 -16.61 10.92 8.19
CA ALA A 12 -17.05 11.22 9.56
C ALA A 12 -16.11 10.62 10.61
N HIS A 13 -15.51 9.47 10.32
CA HIS A 13 -14.51 8.83 11.19
C HIS A 13 -13.20 9.62 11.33
N ASP A 14 -12.79 10.36 10.31
CA ASP A 14 -11.55 11.15 10.36
C ASP A 14 -11.67 12.40 11.24
N ARG A 15 -12.88 12.71 11.70
CA ARG A 15 -13.16 13.87 12.58
C ARG A 15 -13.10 13.53 14.06
N ASP A 16 -13.19 12.26 14.39
CA ASP A 16 -13.18 11.79 15.78
C ASP A 16 -11.84 11.14 16.09
N PRO A 17 -10.96 11.79 16.87
CA PRO A 17 -9.65 11.25 17.21
C PRO A 17 -9.71 10.01 18.10
N GLU A 18 -10.86 9.71 18.70
CA GLU A 18 -11.04 8.52 19.54
C GLU A 18 -11.52 7.30 18.72
N THR A 19 -11.84 7.48 17.42
CA THR A 19 -12.26 6.38 16.57
C THR A 19 -11.08 5.75 15.86
N PHE A 20 -10.78 4.50 16.20
CA PHE A 20 -9.70 3.72 15.56
C PHE A 20 -10.21 3.01 14.31
N VAL A 21 -9.51 3.20 13.19
CA VAL A 21 -9.88 2.62 11.88
C VAL A 21 -9.15 1.31 11.61
N GLY A 22 -7.93 1.15 12.13
CA GLY A 22 -7.13 -0.03 11.91
C GLY A 22 -5.87 -0.06 12.77
N ILE A 23 -5.04 -1.07 12.59
CA ILE A 23 -3.77 -1.25 13.28
C ILE A 23 -2.65 -0.63 12.43
N GLU A 24 -1.73 0.09 13.06
CA GLU A 24 -0.58 0.68 12.37
C GLU A 24 0.42 -0.41 11.97
N TYR A 25 0.98 -0.29 10.78
CA TYR A 25 2.05 -1.16 10.30
C TYR A 25 3.30 -0.32 9.93
N PRO A 26 4.50 -0.69 10.35
CA PRO A 26 4.87 -1.88 11.14
C PRO A 26 4.30 -1.85 12.56
N LEU A 27 4.03 -3.04 13.11
CA LEU A 27 3.44 -3.17 14.44
C LEU A 27 4.31 -2.48 15.50
N LYS A 28 3.74 -1.51 16.16
CA LYS A 28 4.35 -0.78 17.28
C LYS A 28 3.49 -0.95 18.52
N ARG A 29 4.13 -0.78 19.68
CA ARG A 29 3.39 -0.71 20.93
C ARG A 29 2.58 0.58 20.96
N GLY A 30 1.28 0.47 21.24
CA GLY A 30 0.39 1.60 21.45
C GLY A 30 0.63 2.28 22.78
N ASP A 31 0.10 3.48 22.91
CA ASP A 31 -0.03 4.16 24.19
C ASP A 31 -1.21 3.58 24.98
N THR A 32 -1.36 3.99 26.23
CA THR A 32 -2.41 3.48 27.14
C THR A 32 -3.83 3.69 26.62
N VAL A 33 -4.04 4.66 25.73
CA VAL A 33 -5.33 4.98 25.12
C VAL A 33 -5.62 4.04 23.95
N ASP A 34 -4.60 3.72 23.12
CA ASP A 34 -4.73 2.90 21.90
C ASP A 34 -4.75 1.40 22.18
N GLY A 35 -4.50 0.98 23.43
CA GLY A 35 -4.36 -0.41 23.81
C GLY A 35 -2.94 -0.93 23.58
N TYR A 36 -2.82 -2.24 23.29
CA TYR A 36 -1.50 -2.88 23.20
C TYR A 36 -0.76 -2.54 21.89
N PHE A 37 -1.48 -2.37 20.80
CA PHE A 37 -0.91 -2.02 19.49
C PHE A 37 -1.31 -0.59 19.09
N ALA A 38 -0.38 0.11 18.45
CA ALA A 38 -0.66 1.41 17.86
C ALA A 38 -1.72 1.29 16.75
N SER A 39 -2.69 2.19 16.78
CA SER A 39 -3.84 2.19 15.88
C SER A 39 -3.80 3.39 14.94
N THR A 40 -4.39 3.23 13.77
CA THR A 40 -4.59 4.33 12.81
C THR A 40 -5.91 5.03 13.10
N THR A 41 -5.89 6.36 13.12
CA THR A 41 -7.07 7.20 13.39
C THR A 41 -7.69 7.76 12.13
N THR A 42 -6.96 7.79 11.01
CA THR A 42 -7.46 8.34 9.75
C THR A 42 -7.57 7.26 8.67
N THR A 43 -8.57 7.41 7.80
CA THR A 43 -8.79 6.51 6.67
C THR A 43 -7.57 6.46 5.73
N LEU A 44 -6.90 7.60 5.53
CA LEU A 44 -5.70 7.66 4.70
C LEU A 44 -4.54 6.85 5.29
N GLN A 45 -4.33 6.92 6.60
CA GLN A 45 -3.30 6.12 7.28
C GLN A 45 -3.62 4.63 7.16
N ALA A 46 -4.88 4.24 7.38
CA ALA A 46 -5.32 2.86 7.23
C ALA A 46 -5.13 2.36 5.78
N ALA A 47 -5.45 3.18 4.77
CA ALA A 47 -5.23 2.86 3.37
C ALA A 47 -3.74 2.63 3.06
N LYS A 48 -2.85 3.52 3.52
CA LYS A 48 -1.39 3.36 3.37
C LYS A 48 -0.88 2.08 4.03
N THR A 49 -1.38 1.77 5.21
CA THR A 49 -1.05 0.54 5.93
C THR A 49 -1.48 -0.71 5.14
N ASN A 50 -2.69 -0.71 4.60
CA ASN A 50 -3.20 -1.81 3.78
C ASN A 50 -2.40 -2.02 2.50
N VAL A 51 -2.05 -0.93 1.80
CA VAL A 51 -1.17 -0.97 0.62
C VAL A 51 0.17 -1.60 0.97
N LYS A 52 0.81 -1.14 2.05
CA LYS A 52 2.10 -1.65 2.49
C LYS A 52 2.04 -3.14 2.83
N MET A 53 1.04 -3.55 3.62
CA MET A 53 0.85 -4.96 3.97
C MET A 53 0.62 -5.84 2.73
N LEU A 54 -0.15 -5.35 1.76
CA LEU A 54 -0.43 -6.08 0.52
C LEU A 54 0.83 -6.27 -0.33
N LEU A 55 1.66 -5.23 -0.47
CA LEU A 55 2.92 -5.29 -1.22
C LEU A 55 3.96 -6.21 -0.57
N GLU A 56 4.03 -6.22 0.75
CA GLU A 56 4.96 -7.05 1.51
C GLU A 56 4.52 -8.52 1.63
N THR A 57 3.23 -8.81 1.40
CA THR A 57 2.70 -10.18 1.43
C THR A 57 2.96 -10.88 0.09
N SER A 58 3.62 -12.02 0.11
CA SER A 58 3.84 -12.84 -1.08
C SER A 58 2.65 -13.76 -1.35
N ARG A 59 2.33 -14.00 -2.62
CA ARG A 59 1.32 -15.01 -2.99
C ARG A 59 1.72 -16.38 -2.47
N GLY A 60 0.76 -17.08 -1.85
CA GLY A 60 0.95 -18.39 -1.24
C GLY A 60 1.40 -18.34 0.22
N GLU A 61 1.69 -17.16 0.78
CA GLU A 61 2.12 -17.01 2.17
C GLU A 61 0.97 -17.23 3.16
N ARG A 62 -0.24 -16.85 2.79
CA ARG A 62 -1.43 -17.01 3.65
C ARG A 62 -2.20 -18.28 3.31
N LEU A 63 -2.26 -19.20 4.25
CA LEU A 63 -2.93 -20.50 4.10
C LEU A 63 -4.41 -20.38 3.74
N MET A 64 -5.14 -19.45 4.36
CA MET A 64 -6.58 -19.27 4.12
C MET A 64 -6.90 -18.44 2.88
N GLN A 65 -5.93 -17.67 2.39
CA GLN A 65 -6.05 -16.84 1.19
C GLN A 65 -4.75 -16.84 0.37
N PRO A 66 -4.43 -17.93 -0.30
CA PRO A 66 -3.16 -18.08 -1.02
C PRO A 66 -2.99 -17.11 -2.19
N GLN A 67 -4.08 -16.53 -2.68
CA GLN A 67 -4.04 -15.55 -3.77
C GLN A 67 -3.78 -14.12 -3.30
N LEU A 68 -3.82 -13.86 -1.97
CA LEU A 68 -3.54 -12.55 -1.42
C LEU A 68 -2.05 -12.23 -1.54
N GLY A 69 -1.76 -11.01 -1.96
CA GLY A 69 -0.40 -10.50 -2.06
C GLY A 69 0.09 -10.33 -3.50
N THR A 70 1.34 -9.92 -3.61
CA THR A 70 2.02 -9.63 -4.87
C THR A 70 3.00 -10.74 -5.25
N GLY A 71 3.37 -10.79 -6.53
CA GLY A 71 4.43 -11.67 -7.03
C GLY A 71 5.82 -11.03 -7.00
N LEU A 72 6.02 -9.91 -6.30
CA LEU A 72 7.25 -9.12 -6.37
C LEU A 72 8.52 -9.90 -6.03
N ARG A 73 8.46 -10.83 -5.06
CA ARG A 73 9.62 -11.62 -4.65
C ARG A 73 10.20 -12.49 -5.77
N ARG A 74 9.39 -12.98 -6.69
CA ARG A 74 9.89 -13.80 -7.80
C ARG A 74 10.70 -12.99 -8.80
N PHE A 75 10.38 -11.70 -8.94
CA PHE A 75 11.08 -10.80 -9.85
C PHE A 75 12.48 -10.38 -9.37
N LEU A 76 12.80 -10.57 -8.07
CA LEU A 76 14.10 -10.22 -7.50
C LEU A 76 15.28 -10.98 -8.13
N PHE A 77 15.02 -12.13 -8.73
CA PHE A 77 16.05 -12.99 -9.34
C PHE A 77 16.03 -12.96 -10.86
N GLU A 78 15.16 -12.12 -11.45
CA GLU A 78 15.08 -11.96 -12.89
C GLU A 78 16.04 -10.87 -13.38
N GLN A 79 16.42 -10.96 -14.65
CA GLN A 79 17.29 -9.97 -15.26
C GLN A 79 16.55 -8.63 -15.41
N MET A 80 17.20 -7.53 -15.05
CA MET A 80 16.64 -6.19 -15.22
C MET A 80 16.43 -5.89 -16.69
N SER A 81 15.18 -5.82 -17.13
CA SER A 81 14.76 -5.52 -18.50
C SER A 81 13.51 -4.64 -18.49
N ASP A 82 13.25 -3.96 -19.61
CA ASP A 82 12.02 -3.17 -19.76
C ASP A 82 10.76 -4.07 -19.71
N GLU A 83 10.87 -5.31 -20.15
CA GLU A 83 9.81 -6.29 -20.07
C GLU A 83 9.47 -6.63 -18.60
N LEU A 84 10.48 -6.78 -17.75
CA LEU A 84 10.30 -7.01 -16.33
C LEU A 84 9.54 -5.86 -15.67
N ARG A 85 9.84 -4.63 -16.06
CA ARG A 85 9.13 -3.44 -15.58
C ARG A 85 7.63 -3.52 -15.86
N ILE A 86 7.25 -3.87 -17.09
CA ILE A 86 5.85 -4.01 -17.49
C ILE A 86 5.16 -5.13 -16.72
N LEU A 87 5.85 -6.25 -16.50
CA LEU A 87 5.30 -7.37 -15.71
C LEU A 87 5.04 -6.98 -14.25
N ILE A 88 5.95 -6.25 -13.63
CA ILE A 88 5.79 -5.75 -12.25
C ILE A 88 4.62 -4.77 -12.17
N GLU A 89 4.53 -3.83 -13.10
CA GLU A 89 3.45 -2.85 -13.16
C GLU A 89 2.08 -3.54 -13.26
N ASN A 90 1.94 -4.48 -14.20
CA ASN A 90 0.71 -5.25 -14.37
C ASN A 90 0.36 -6.07 -13.12
N ASP A 91 1.34 -6.74 -12.48
CA ASP A 91 1.11 -7.52 -11.26
C ASP A 91 0.61 -6.65 -10.10
N ILE A 92 1.13 -5.44 -9.96
CA ILE A 92 0.70 -4.48 -8.95
C ILE A 92 -0.72 -3.98 -9.25
N MET A 93 -0.99 -3.58 -10.50
CA MET A 93 -2.31 -3.10 -10.92
C MET A 93 -3.41 -4.15 -10.71
N ASP A 94 -3.16 -5.39 -11.14
CA ASP A 94 -4.11 -6.50 -10.98
C ASP A 94 -4.36 -6.82 -9.48
N THR A 95 -3.29 -6.77 -8.69
CA THR A 95 -3.38 -7.01 -7.25
C THR A 95 -4.20 -5.93 -6.55
N PHE A 96 -3.99 -4.66 -6.90
CA PHE A 96 -4.75 -3.56 -6.32
C PHE A 96 -6.21 -3.57 -6.76
N ALA A 97 -6.49 -3.80 -8.03
CA ALA A 97 -7.84 -3.92 -8.53
C ALA A 97 -8.64 -5.02 -7.81
N LYS A 98 -7.98 -6.13 -7.48
CA LYS A 98 -8.61 -7.26 -6.82
C LYS A 98 -8.81 -7.06 -5.32
N TRP A 99 -7.80 -6.53 -4.61
CA TRP A 99 -7.77 -6.53 -3.15
C TRP A 99 -8.06 -5.17 -2.51
N LEU A 100 -7.82 -4.09 -3.24
CA LEU A 100 -8.03 -2.71 -2.80
C LEU A 100 -8.90 -1.92 -3.81
N PRO A 101 -10.12 -2.37 -4.13
CA PRO A 101 -10.95 -1.75 -5.15
C PRO A 101 -11.40 -0.33 -4.80
N PHE A 102 -11.26 0.07 -3.54
CA PHE A 102 -11.56 1.43 -3.07
C PHE A 102 -10.42 2.43 -3.31
N LEU A 103 -9.23 1.94 -3.71
CA LEU A 103 -8.09 2.79 -4.04
C LEU A 103 -7.97 2.95 -5.57
N THR A 104 -7.84 4.20 -5.99
CA THR A 104 -7.53 4.50 -7.39
C THR A 104 -6.03 4.77 -7.51
N VAL A 105 -5.33 3.88 -8.21
CA VAL A 105 -3.92 4.09 -8.52
C VAL A 105 -3.82 5.15 -9.61
N VAL A 106 -3.08 6.22 -9.34
CA VAL A 106 -2.90 7.33 -10.28
C VAL A 106 -1.67 7.08 -11.16
N ASP A 107 -0.56 6.65 -10.55
CA ASP A 107 0.70 6.42 -11.25
C ASP A 107 1.55 5.38 -10.54
N ILE A 108 2.30 4.60 -11.32
CA ILE A 108 3.30 3.66 -10.84
C ILE A 108 4.61 3.95 -11.56
N THR A 109 5.58 4.44 -10.82
CA THR A 109 6.92 4.71 -11.35
C THR A 109 7.89 3.63 -10.87
N ILE A 110 8.53 2.93 -11.80
CA ILE A 110 9.51 1.88 -11.50
C ILE A 110 10.87 2.32 -12.03
N ASN A 111 11.81 2.55 -11.12
CA ASN A 111 13.20 2.90 -11.45
C ASN A 111 14.10 1.68 -11.22
N MET A 112 14.80 1.29 -12.26
CA MET A 112 15.79 0.21 -12.21
C MET A 112 17.19 0.77 -12.25
N ALA A 113 17.96 0.55 -11.21
CA ALA A 113 19.37 0.93 -11.15
C ALA A 113 20.25 -0.30 -11.44
N ASN A 114 20.67 -0.46 -12.69
CA ASN A 114 21.48 -1.60 -13.13
C ASN A 114 22.82 -1.73 -12.39
N ASN A 115 23.38 -0.60 -11.93
CA ASN A 115 24.67 -0.59 -11.24
C ASN A 115 24.59 -1.14 -9.79
N THR A 116 23.42 -1.07 -9.16
CA THR A 116 23.22 -1.49 -7.77
C THR A 116 22.27 -2.68 -7.63
N ASN A 117 21.73 -3.19 -8.74
CA ASN A 117 20.68 -4.21 -8.76
C ASN A 117 19.50 -3.85 -7.84
N THR A 118 19.15 -2.56 -7.82
CA THR A 118 18.08 -2.03 -6.98
C THR A 118 16.88 -1.69 -7.83
N LEU A 119 15.70 -2.03 -7.32
CA LEU A 119 14.42 -1.71 -7.92
C LEU A 119 13.64 -0.82 -6.97
N ASP A 120 13.40 0.42 -7.37
CA ASP A 120 12.61 1.38 -6.62
C ASP A 120 11.22 1.50 -7.24
N ILE A 121 10.20 1.20 -6.46
CA ILE A 121 8.80 1.27 -6.88
C ILE A 121 8.11 2.39 -6.10
N SER A 122 7.63 3.40 -6.83
CA SER A 122 6.83 4.50 -6.27
C SER A 122 5.41 4.40 -6.79
N ILE A 123 4.45 4.37 -5.87
CA ILE A 123 3.03 4.23 -6.19
C ILE A 123 2.30 5.46 -5.66
N SER A 124 1.61 6.15 -6.56
CA SER A 124 0.73 7.28 -6.25
C SER A 124 -0.74 6.84 -6.30
N PHE A 125 -1.49 7.09 -5.23
CA PHE A 125 -2.91 6.73 -5.08
C PHE A 125 -3.68 7.77 -4.29
#